data_071e804bb37a316912b2391e1d783cf3
#
_entry.id   071e804bb37a316912b2391e1d783cf3
#
_cell.length_a   1.000
_cell.length_b   1.000
_cell.length_c   1.000
_cell.angle_alpha   90.00
_cell.angle_beta   90.00
_cell.angle_gamma   90.00
#
_symmetry.space_group_name_H-M   'P 1'
#
loop_
_entity.id
_entity.type
_entity.pdbx_description
1 polymer ?
#
loop_
_entity_poly.entity_id
_entity_poly.type
_entity_poly.pdbx_seq_one_letter_code
_entity_poly.pdbx_strand_id
1 'polypeptide(L)'
;MAQDTQKLRELLSQYIGDVYAEALQYTNDPAAAKEVTRRVMALLKRSQEAGLAVNPSMAKRLTEDCCREREYYENRRATFVNGTIAD
;
A
#
# COMPACT_ATOMS: atom_id res chain seq x y z
N MET A 1 21.44 7.51 -16.50
CA MET A 1 19.98 7.35 -16.47
C MET A 1 19.53 5.93 -16.22
N ALA A 2 20.10 4.95 -16.91
CA ALA A 2 19.80 3.55 -16.63
C ALA A 2 20.19 3.17 -15.20
N GLN A 3 21.25 3.76 -14.68
CA GLN A 3 21.71 3.51 -13.31
C GLN A 3 20.71 4.01 -12.28
N ASP A 4 20.10 5.14 -12.53
CA ASP A 4 19.13 5.73 -11.60
C ASP A 4 17.88 4.87 -11.51
N THR A 5 17.42 4.35 -12.64
CA THR A 5 16.25 3.47 -12.68
C THR A 5 16.55 2.17 -11.95
N GLN A 6 17.75 1.63 -12.11
CA GLN A 6 18.15 0.41 -11.44
C GLN A 6 18.27 0.62 -9.94
N LYS A 7 18.86 1.73 -9.51
CA LYS A 7 18.95 2.09 -8.10
C LYS A 7 17.57 2.22 -7.47
N LEU A 8 16.66 2.84 -8.18
CA LEU A 8 15.29 2.99 -7.72
C LEU A 8 14.62 1.63 -7.54
N ARG A 9 14.80 0.74 -8.51
CA ARG A 9 14.25 -0.62 -8.42
C ARG A 9 14.83 -1.37 -7.23
N GLU A 10 16.12 -1.28 -7.01
CA GLU A 10 16.78 -1.94 -5.89
C GLU A 10 16.27 -1.39 -4.57
N LEU A 11 16.16 -0.08 -4.47
CA LEU A 11 15.65 0.58 -3.28
C LEU A 11 14.23 0.13 -2.97
N LEU A 12 13.37 0.13 -3.97
CA LEU A 12 11.98 -0.27 -3.80
C LEU A 12 11.83 -1.75 -3.49
N SER A 13 12.69 -2.59 -4.08
CA SER A 13 12.68 -4.03 -3.81
C SER A 13 12.91 -4.35 -2.35
N GLN A 14 13.68 -3.52 -1.66
CA GLN A 14 13.96 -3.71 -0.24
C GLN A 14 12.71 -3.60 0.60
N TYR A 15 11.76 -2.80 0.16
CA TYR A 15 10.55 -2.55 0.92
C TYR A 15 9.41 -3.51 0.61
N ILE A 16 9.46 -4.16 -0.55
CA ILE A 16 8.31 -4.93 -1.02
C ILE A 16 7.93 -6.07 -0.06
N GLY A 17 8.92 -6.77 0.47
CA GLY A 17 8.68 -7.86 1.42
C GLY A 17 8.08 -7.37 2.72
N ASP A 18 8.62 -6.28 3.26
CA ASP A 18 8.14 -5.70 4.51
C ASP A 18 6.73 -5.14 4.36
N VAL A 19 6.48 -4.47 3.25
CA VAL A 19 5.16 -3.91 2.96
C VAL A 19 4.13 -5.02 2.84
N TYR A 20 4.46 -6.09 2.12
CA TYR A 20 3.56 -7.23 1.95
C TYR A 20 3.27 -7.90 3.30
N ALA A 21 4.31 -8.14 4.09
CA ALA A 21 4.16 -8.78 5.38
C ALA A 21 3.25 -7.97 6.30
N GLU A 22 3.45 -6.67 6.34
CA GLU A 22 2.63 -5.80 7.17
C GLU A 22 1.19 -5.71 6.66
N ALA A 23 1.02 -5.60 5.34
CA ALA A 23 -0.30 -5.59 4.74
C ALA A 23 -1.04 -6.90 5.00
N LEU A 24 -0.33 -8.02 4.97
CA LEU A 24 -0.91 -9.32 5.25
C LEU A 24 -1.37 -9.43 6.70
N GLN A 25 -0.57 -8.92 7.63
CA GLN A 25 -0.97 -8.89 9.03
C GLN A 25 -2.23 -8.05 9.25
N TYR A 26 -2.32 -6.95 8.54
CA TYR A 26 -3.44 -6.02 8.70
C TYR A 26 -4.72 -6.54 8.05
N THR A 27 -4.62 -7.06 6.84
CA THR A 27 -5.79 -7.51 6.07
C THR A 27 -6.13 -8.96 6.29
N ASN A 28 -5.16 -9.77 6.69
CA ASN A 28 -5.30 -11.22 6.86
C ASN A 28 -5.80 -11.91 5.59
N ASP A 29 -5.48 -11.34 4.45
CA ASP A 29 -5.92 -11.83 3.14
C ASP A 29 -4.81 -11.60 2.12
N PRO A 30 -4.23 -12.66 1.55
CA PRO A 30 -3.13 -12.53 0.60
C PRO A 30 -3.47 -11.68 -0.62
N ALA A 31 -4.68 -11.80 -1.14
CA ALA A 31 -5.10 -11.02 -2.30
C ALA A 31 -5.16 -9.52 -1.97
N ALA A 32 -5.72 -9.20 -0.80
CA ALA A 32 -5.77 -7.82 -0.32
C ALA A 32 -4.38 -7.28 -0.04
N ALA A 33 -3.54 -8.08 0.58
CA ALA A 33 -2.16 -7.68 0.89
C ALA A 33 -1.38 -7.38 -0.39
N LYS A 34 -1.58 -8.18 -1.41
CA LYS A 34 -0.94 -7.99 -2.70
C LYS A 34 -1.35 -6.68 -3.35
N GLU A 35 -2.62 -6.37 -3.29
CA GLU A 35 -3.17 -5.13 -3.83
C GLU A 35 -2.62 -3.91 -3.07
N VAL A 36 -2.61 -3.97 -1.75
CA VAL A 36 -2.05 -2.91 -0.92
C VAL A 36 -0.57 -2.72 -1.20
N THR A 37 0.17 -3.81 -1.32
CA THR A 37 1.60 -3.74 -1.62
C THR A 37 1.83 -3.02 -2.94
N ARG A 38 1.09 -3.37 -3.96
CA ARG A 38 1.21 -2.73 -5.28
C ARG A 38 0.97 -1.23 -5.18
N ARG A 39 -0.05 -0.84 -4.44
CA ARG A 39 -0.40 0.56 -4.25
C ARG A 39 0.66 1.33 -3.49
N VAL A 40 1.15 0.75 -2.40
CA VAL A 40 2.20 1.37 -1.59
C VAL A 40 3.48 1.54 -2.40
N MET A 41 3.86 0.52 -3.16
CA MET A 41 5.07 0.59 -3.97
C MET A 41 4.96 1.69 -5.04
N ALA A 42 3.78 1.87 -5.62
CA ALA A 42 3.55 2.95 -6.58
C ALA A 42 3.69 4.32 -5.91
N LEU A 43 3.20 4.46 -4.69
CA LEU A 43 3.31 5.70 -3.94
C LEU A 43 4.75 6.00 -3.54
N LEU A 44 5.49 4.98 -3.14
CA LEU A 44 6.92 5.13 -2.82
C LEU A 44 7.70 5.57 -4.05
N LYS A 45 7.42 4.99 -5.19
CA LYS A 45 8.06 5.36 -6.44
C LYS A 45 7.77 6.82 -6.78
N ARG A 46 6.54 7.25 -6.64
CA ARG A 46 6.15 8.64 -6.88
C ARG A 46 6.87 9.60 -5.95
N SER A 47 6.94 9.24 -4.68
CA SER A 47 7.64 10.06 -3.69
C SER A 47 9.10 10.21 -4.04
N GLN A 48 9.74 9.13 -4.46
CA GLN A 48 11.14 9.15 -4.86
C GLN A 48 11.33 10.05 -6.09
N GLU A 49 10.47 9.94 -7.06
CA GLU A 49 10.52 10.75 -8.27
C GLU A 49 10.28 12.22 -7.98
N ALA A 50 9.49 12.52 -6.96
CA ALA A 50 9.23 13.88 -6.52
C ALA A 50 10.36 14.47 -5.66
N GLY A 51 11.41 13.70 -5.42
CA GLY A 51 12.55 14.17 -4.63
C GLY A 51 12.40 13.98 -3.14
N LEU A 52 11.37 13.28 -2.70
CA LEU A 52 11.18 13.00 -1.28
C LEU A 52 11.99 11.79 -0.87
N ALA A 53 12.55 11.84 0.33
CA ALA A 53 13.33 10.73 0.86
C ALA A 53 12.40 9.59 1.25
N VAL A 54 12.64 8.41 0.68
CA VAL A 54 11.89 7.19 1.01
C VAL A 54 12.64 6.47 2.13
N ASN A 55 11.92 6.12 3.19
CA ASN A 55 12.49 5.43 4.34
C ASN A 55 11.49 4.40 4.88
N PRO A 56 11.92 3.50 5.77
CA PRO A 56 11.02 2.47 6.32
C PRO A 56 9.80 3.03 7.02
N SER A 57 9.94 4.16 7.70
CA SER A 57 8.80 4.80 8.39
C SER A 57 7.74 5.24 7.42
N MET A 58 8.14 5.81 6.30
CA MET A 58 7.22 6.23 5.24
C MET A 58 6.50 5.01 4.66
N ALA A 59 7.24 3.94 4.37
CA ALA A 59 6.65 2.72 3.82
C ALA A 59 5.61 2.12 4.77
N LYS A 60 5.93 2.08 6.05
CA LYS A 60 5.01 1.56 7.06
C LYS A 60 3.75 2.41 7.15
N ARG A 61 3.90 3.71 7.17
CA ARG A 61 2.78 4.64 7.25
C ARG A 61 1.86 4.53 6.05
N LEU A 62 2.44 4.46 4.86
CA LEU A 62 1.66 4.29 3.64
C LEU A 62 0.92 2.96 3.63
N THR A 63 1.55 1.90 4.13
CA THR A 63 0.91 0.60 4.24
C THR A 63 -0.30 0.66 5.16
N GLU A 64 -0.15 1.25 6.32
CA GLU A 64 -1.24 1.41 7.26
C GLU A 64 -2.38 2.24 6.68
N ASP A 65 -2.04 3.35 6.03
CA ASP A 65 -3.03 4.23 5.43
C ASP A 65 -3.81 3.53 4.31
N CYS A 66 -3.12 2.78 3.47
CA CYS A 66 -3.76 2.04 2.39
C CYS A 66 -4.67 0.93 2.92
N CYS A 67 -4.25 0.25 3.98
CA CYS A 67 -5.05 -0.79 4.61
C CYS A 67 -6.32 -0.21 5.22
N ARG A 68 -6.20 0.92 5.91
CA ARG A 68 -7.35 1.60 6.52
C ARG A 68 -8.33 2.08 5.46
N GLU A 69 -7.81 2.65 4.39
CA GLU A 69 -8.62 3.12 3.29
C GLU A 69 -9.40 1.98 2.66
N ARG A 70 -8.73 0.85 2.43
CA ARG A 70 -9.37 -0.34 1.88
C ARG A 70 -10.47 -0.85 2.81
N GLU A 71 -10.19 -0.93 4.11
CA GLU A 71 -11.16 -1.37 5.10
C GLU A 71 -12.39 -0.46 5.12
N TYR A 72 -12.15 0.84 5.05
CA TYR A 72 -13.22 1.81 5.02
C TYR A 72 -14.14 1.60 3.82
N TYR A 73 -13.58 1.41 2.64
CA TYR A 73 -14.36 1.20 1.44
C TYR A 73 -15.08 -0.14 1.45
N GLU A 74 -14.48 -1.17 1.98
CA GLU A 74 -15.12 -2.47 2.09
C GLU A 74 -16.30 -2.43 3.05
N ASN A 75 -16.13 -1.81 4.19
CA ASN A 75 -17.20 -1.66 5.17
C ASN A 75 -18.36 -0.85 4.60
N ARG A 76 -18.05 0.21 3.92
CA ARG A 76 -19.05 1.05 3.30
C ARG A 76 -19.79 0.30 2.19
N ARG A 77 -19.07 -0.47 1.41
CA ARG A 77 -19.65 -1.29 0.35
C ARG A 77 -20.56 -2.39 0.93
N ALA A 78 -20.11 -3.04 1.97
CA ALA A 78 -20.89 -4.08 2.65
C ALA A 78 -22.19 -3.49 3.22
N THR A 79 -22.08 -2.33 3.84
CA THR A 79 -23.21 -1.61 4.40
C THR A 79 -24.22 -1.26 3.31
N PHE A 80 -23.73 -0.80 2.18
CA PHE A 80 -24.58 -0.44 1.05
C PHE A 80 -25.29 -1.65 0.47
N VAL A 81 -24.55 -2.76 0.29
CA VAL A 81 -25.08 -3.97 -0.31
C VAL A 81 -26.07 -4.66 0.61
N ASN A 82 -25.88 -4.57 1.92
CA ASN A 82 -26.75 -5.23 2.89
C ASN A 82 -28.00 -4.44 3.25
N GLY A 83 -28.39 -3.54 2.39
CA GLY A 83 -29.70 -2.91 2.53
C GLY A 83 -29.78 -1.81 3.54
N THR A 84 -28.72 -1.31 3.93
CA THR A 84 -28.70 -0.16 4.81
C THR A 84 -29.30 1.02 4.21
N ILE A 85 -29.59 0.86 3.03
CA ILE A 85 -30.37 1.81 2.32
C ILE A 85 -31.63 2.13 3.06
N ALA A 86 -32.05 1.22 3.86
CA ALA A 86 -33.26 1.41 4.64
C ALA A 86 -33.12 2.57 5.61
N ASP A 87 -31.96 3.03 5.74
CA ASP A 87 -31.75 4.22 6.53
C ASP A 87 -32.08 5.47 5.76
#